data_b77a00a408323110ba0d2f250be54f55
#
_entry.id   b77a00a408323110ba0d2f250be54f55
#
_cell.length_a   1.000
_cell.length_b   1.000
_cell.length_c   1.000
_cell.angle_alpha   90.00
_cell.angle_beta   90.00
_cell.angle_gamma   90.00
#
_symmetry.space_group_name_H-M   'P 1'
#
loop_
_entity.id
_entity.type
_entity.pdbx_description
1 polymer ?
#
loop_
_entity_poly.entity_id
_entity_poly.type
_entity_poly.pdbx_seq_one_letter_code
_entity_poly.pdbx_strand_id
1 'polypeptide(L)'
;WHVLYCVEVIDEQKRREKKLLYLSETDSMTGINNRGSGERKITEFLEKKKGGLFCLLDCDKFKKINDTYGHAVGDTVLIKLAAVLQRACRENDIVMRLGGDEFAMYLPGMPDKAQAESFFKRLFTQIDKISISEMQGEKINVSLGASLYSDKDRATFDTLYHEADAAMYESKKIVGNHAIIYSDLPQARQTPL
;
A
#
# COMPACT_ATOMS: atom_id res chain seq x y z
N TRP A 1 44.02 8.04 -19.73
CA TRP A 1 43.73 6.71 -19.22
C TRP A 1 43.33 6.75 -17.76
N HIS A 2 44.04 7.44 -16.86
CA HIS A 2 43.73 7.55 -15.43
C HIS A 2 42.36 8.23 -15.16
N VAL A 3 42.01 9.27 -15.88
CA VAL A 3 40.71 9.99 -15.69
C VAL A 3 39.54 9.12 -16.13
N LEU A 4 39.64 8.40 -17.22
CA LEU A 4 38.61 7.45 -17.68
C LEU A 4 38.40 6.31 -16.67
N TYR A 5 39.48 5.73 -16.15
CA TYR A 5 39.41 4.70 -15.12
C TYR A 5 38.76 5.20 -13.84
N CYS A 6 39.10 6.41 -13.38
CA CYS A 6 38.45 7.01 -12.19
C CYS A 6 36.94 7.26 -12.41
N VAL A 7 36.54 7.67 -13.60
CA VAL A 7 35.10 7.89 -13.92
C VAL A 7 34.33 6.56 -13.93
N GLU A 8 34.90 5.50 -14.50
CA GLU A 8 34.30 4.16 -14.52
C GLU A 8 34.15 3.59 -13.09
N VAL A 9 35.15 3.73 -12.22
CA VAL A 9 35.14 3.25 -10.85
C VAL A 9 34.09 4.00 -10.03
N ILE A 10 33.99 5.33 -10.19
CA ILE A 10 32.97 6.15 -9.50
C ILE A 10 31.56 5.77 -9.95
N ASP A 11 31.37 5.50 -11.23
CA ASP A 11 30.06 5.09 -11.80
C ASP A 11 29.65 3.70 -11.29
N GLU A 12 30.61 2.77 -11.20
CA GLU A 12 30.36 1.43 -10.65
C GLU A 12 30.01 1.48 -9.15
N GLN A 13 30.72 2.29 -8.38
CA GLN A 13 30.43 2.49 -6.96
C GLN A 13 29.04 3.10 -6.74
N LYS A 14 28.68 4.15 -7.48
CA LYS A 14 27.35 4.75 -7.45
C LYS A 14 26.25 3.75 -7.83
N ARG A 15 26.49 2.91 -8.82
CA ARG A 15 25.54 1.85 -9.21
C ARG A 15 25.35 0.82 -8.10
N ARG A 16 26.43 0.43 -7.41
CA ARG A 16 26.38 -0.50 -6.27
C ARG A 16 25.61 0.11 -5.10
N GLU A 17 25.91 1.36 -4.75
CA GLU A 17 25.22 2.09 -3.68
C GLU A 17 23.71 2.22 -3.98
N LYS A 18 23.35 2.60 -5.20
CA LYS A 18 21.97 2.69 -5.65
C LYS A 18 21.25 1.33 -5.60
N LYS A 19 21.94 0.26 -5.99
CA LYS A 19 21.40 -1.10 -5.92
C LYS A 19 21.20 -1.55 -4.47
N LEU A 20 22.17 -1.28 -3.59
CA LEU A 20 22.06 -1.61 -2.16
C LEU A 20 20.90 -0.83 -1.50
N LEU A 21 20.77 0.46 -1.81
CA LEU A 21 19.68 1.28 -1.32
C LEU A 21 18.34 0.73 -1.81
N TYR A 22 18.20 0.43 -3.10
CA TYR A 22 17.00 -0.18 -3.67
C TYR A 22 16.62 -1.48 -2.95
N LEU A 23 17.59 -2.39 -2.74
CA LEU A 23 17.36 -3.67 -2.06
C LEU A 23 16.99 -3.49 -0.58
N SER A 24 17.46 -2.43 0.07
CA SER A 24 17.12 -2.13 1.47
C SER A 24 15.76 -1.45 1.63
N GLU A 25 15.23 -0.81 0.59
CA GLU A 25 14.00 -0.02 0.64
C GLU A 25 12.78 -0.71 0.01
N THR A 26 12.99 -1.74 -0.80
CA THR A 26 11.90 -2.40 -1.52
C THR A 26 11.60 -3.81 -0.97
N ASP A 27 10.35 -4.23 -1.11
CA ASP A 27 9.95 -5.61 -0.96
C ASP A 27 10.44 -6.44 -2.15
N SER A 28 11.18 -7.50 -1.89
CA SER A 28 11.87 -8.28 -2.93
C SER A 28 10.93 -9.01 -3.89
N MET A 29 9.69 -9.30 -3.47
CA MET A 29 8.69 -9.98 -4.30
C MET A 29 7.94 -9.00 -5.20
N THR A 30 7.52 -7.87 -4.65
CA THR A 30 6.60 -6.95 -5.32
C THR A 30 7.27 -5.72 -5.91
N GLY A 31 8.49 -5.37 -5.47
CA GLY A 31 9.25 -4.22 -5.94
C GLY A 31 8.77 -2.85 -5.43
N ILE A 32 7.67 -2.81 -4.68
CA ILE A 32 7.21 -1.58 -4.01
C ILE A 32 7.98 -1.36 -2.70
N ASN A 33 7.76 -0.24 -1.98
CA ASN A 33 8.44 -0.05 -0.70
C ASN A 33 8.18 -1.22 0.26
N ASN A 34 9.20 -1.63 0.99
CA ASN A 34 9.00 -2.47 2.16
C ASN A 34 8.44 -1.65 3.33
N ARG A 35 8.01 -2.32 4.40
CA ARG A 35 7.43 -1.68 5.59
C ARG A 35 8.31 -0.55 6.14
N GLY A 36 9.59 -0.83 6.40
CA GLY A 36 10.49 0.15 7.02
C GLY A 36 10.71 1.41 6.18
N SER A 37 10.86 1.25 4.86
CA SER A 37 11.00 2.39 3.94
C SER A 37 9.71 3.19 3.82
N GLY A 38 8.57 2.52 3.70
CA GLY A 38 7.27 3.19 3.59
C GLY A 38 6.93 3.97 4.84
N GLU A 39 7.10 3.38 6.03
CA GLU A 39 6.85 4.01 7.32
C GLU A 39 7.73 5.25 7.53
N ARG A 40 9.02 5.17 7.23
CA ARG A 40 9.92 6.32 7.29
C ARG A 40 9.45 7.46 6.36
N LYS A 41 9.13 7.16 5.11
CA LYS A 41 8.67 8.15 4.13
C LYS A 41 7.36 8.81 4.54
N ILE A 42 6.42 8.05 5.11
CA ILE A 42 5.16 8.59 5.63
C ILE A 42 5.44 9.52 6.81
N THR A 43 6.29 9.11 7.76
CA THR A 43 6.66 9.93 8.91
C THR A 43 7.26 11.27 8.48
N GLU A 44 8.10 11.29 7.44
CA GLU A 44 8.64 12.54 6.88
C GLU A 44 7.55 13.48 6.31
N PHE A 45 6.47 12.95 5.74
CA PHE A 45 5.32 13.76 5.32
C PHE A 45 4.53 14.30 6.51
N LEU A 46 4.33 13.50 7.53
CA LEU A 46 3.60 13.89 8.75
C LEU A 46 4.35 15.00 9.52
N GLU A 47 5.69 14.91 9.60
CA GLU A 47 6.52 15.96 10.20
C GLU A 47 6.40 17.30 9.46
N LYS A 48 6.23 17.27 8.14
CA LYS A 48 5.99 18.45 7.30
C LYS A 48 4.55 18.95 7.39
N LYS A 49 3.72 18.35 8.27
CA LYS A 49 2.29 18.68 8.45
C LYS A 49 1.49 18.67 7.15
N LYS A 50 1.81 17.75 6.25
CA LYS A 50 1.05 17.56 5.02
C LYS A 50 -0.02 16.50 5.28
N GLY A 51 -1.28 16.91 5.33
CA GLY A 51 -2.43 16.02 5.41
C GLY A 51 -2.50 15.06 4.23
N GLY A 52 -3.33 14.06 4.34
CA GLY A 52 -3.47 13.06 3.31
C GLY A 52 -4.38 11.92 3.72
N LEU A 53 -4.41 10.90 2.88
CA LEU A 53 -5.17 9.68 3.10
C LEU A 53 -4.20 8.52 3.34
N PHE A 54 -4.29 7.89 4.50
CA PHE A 54 -3.61 6.63 4.78
C PHE A 54 -4.60 5.47 4.58
N CYS A 55 -4.18 4.43 3.86
CA CYS A 55 -4.99 3.25 3.60
C CYS A 55 -4.24 1.99 4.00
N LEU A 56 -4.94 1.07 4.66
CA LEU A 56 -4.56 -0.33 4.78
C LEU A 56 -5.41 -1.18 3.85
N LEU A 57 -4.82 -2.19 3.24
CA LEU A 57 -5.47 -3.10 2.32
C LEU A 57 -5.00 -4.53 2.58
N ASP A 58 -5.94 -5.44 2.63
CA ASP A 58 -5.72 -6.88 2.82
C ASP A 58 -6.38 -7.67 1.69
N CYS A 59 -5.70 -8.70 1.19
CA CYS A 59 -6.25 -9.57 0.15
C CYS A 59 -7.17 -10.62 0.76
N ASP A 60 -8.47 -10.49 0.50
CA ASP A 60 -9.47 -11.37 1.10
C ASP A 60 -9.25 -12.84 0.76
N LYS A 61 -9.30 -13.68 1.79
CA LYS A 61 -9.15 -15.14 1.66
C LYS A 61 -7.85 -15.58 0.98
N PHE A 62 -6.77 -14.81 1.12
CA PHE A 62 -5.49 -15.11 0.48
C PHE A 62 -4.96 -16.50 0.84
N LYS A 63 -5.15 -16.95 2.10
CA LYS A 63 -4.82 -18.31 2.50
C LYS A 63 -5.56 -19.36 1.64
N LYS A 64 -6.86 -19.15 1.37
CA LYS A 64 -7.64 -20.06 0.52
C LYS A 64 -7.09 -20.08 -0.92
N ILE A 65 -6.63 -18.95 -1.44
CA ILE A 65 -5.98 -18.90 -2.76
C ILE A 65 -4.74 -19.80 -2.77
N ASN A 66 -3.86 -19.64 -1.77
CA ASN A 66 -2.68 -20.49 -1.62
C ASN A 66 -3.02 -21.99 -1.48
N ASP A 67 -4.01 -22.30 -0.65
CA ASP A 67 -4.43 -23.70 -0.40
C ASP A 67 -5.06 -24.33 -1.66
N THR A 68 -5.73 -23.55 -2.50
CA THR A 68 -6.42 -24.04 -3.70
C THR A 68 -5.52 -24.09 -4.94
N TYR A 69 -4.70 -23.05 -5.15
CA TYR A 69 -3.95 -22.86 -6.40
C TYR A 69 -2.42 -22.95 -6.21
N GLY A 70 -1.97 -23.07 -4.97
CA GLY A 70 -0.55 -23.13 -4.62
C GLY A 70 0.09 -21.75 -4.40
N HIS A 71 1.21 -21.73 -3.68
CA HIS A 71 1.92 -20.51 -3.31
C HIS A 71 2.41 -19.70 -4.50
N ALA A 72 2.79 -20.33 -5.61
CA ALA A 72 3.23 -19.63 -6.83
C ALA A 72 2.11 -18.76 -7.44
N VAL A 73 0.86 -19.22 -7.35
CA VAL A 73 -0.30 -18.41 -7.77
C VAL A 73 -0.56 -17.30 -6.77
N GLY A 74 -0.47 -17.57 -5.47
CA GLY A 74 -0.56 -16.55 -4.44
C GLY A 74 0.48 -15.44 -4.62
N ASP A 75 1.74 -15.79 -4.89
CA ASP A 75 2.80 -14.82 -5.20
C ASP A 75 2.44 -13.97 -6.43
N THR A 76 1.88 -14.59 -7.47
CA THR A 76 1.40 -13.90 -8.68
C THR A 76 0.26 -12.92 -8.35
N VAL A 77 -0.66 -13.29 -7.44
CA VAL A 77 -1.73 -12.40 -6.94
C VAL A 77 -1.11 -11.16 -6.30
N LEU A 78 -0.18 -11.35 -5.37
CA LEU A 78 0.46 -10.24 -4.63
C LEU A 78 1.24 -9.31 -5.56
N ILE A 79 1.99 -9.87 -6.52
CA ILE A 79 2.75 -9.09 -7.53
C ILE A 79 1.79 -8.25 -8.40
N LYS A 80 0.71 -8.84 -8.89
CA LYS A 80 -0.27 -8.13 -9.72
C LYS A 80 -1.03 -7.07 -8.91
N LEU A 81 -1.39 -7.37 -7.67
CA LEU A 81 -2.03 -6.42 -6.78
C LEU A 81 -1.11 -5.22 -6.51
N ALA A 82 0.14 -5.45 -6.12
CA ALA A 82 1.13 -4.39 -5.94
C ALA A 82 1.29 -3.51 -7.18
N ALA A 83 1.36 -4.11 -8.37
CA ALA A 83 1.45 -3.37 -9.63
C ALA A 83 0.20 -2.52 -9.92
N VAL A 84 -0.99 -2.97 -9.52
CA VAL A 84 -2.23 -2.18 -9.62
C VAL A 84 -2.20 -1.02 -8.63
N LEU A 85 -1.83 -1.26 -7.36
CA LEU A 85 -1.72 -0.21 -6.35
C LEU A 85 -0.74 0.87 -6.79
N GLN A 86 0.44 0.49 -7.29
CA GLN A 86 1.45 1.43 -7.74
C GLN A 86 0.99 2.27 -8.95
N ARG A 87 0.25 1.67 -9.90
CA ARG A 87 -0.30 2.40 -11.06
C ARG A 87 -1.48 3.32 -10.70
N ALA A 88 -2.24 2.99 -9.65
CA ALA A 88 -3.33 3.82 -9.18
C ALA A 88 -2.85 5.07 -8.45
N CYS A 89 -1.63 5.03 -7.91
CA CYS A 89 -0.98 6.08 -7.15
C CYS A 89 -0.13 7.00 -8.04
N ARG A 90 0.10 8.24 -7.58
CA ARG A 90 0.97 9.23 -8.23
C ARG A 90 2.43 9.01 -7.81
N GLU A 91 3.36 9.69 -8.45
CA GLU A 91 4.80 9.60 -8.16
C GLU A 91 5.15 9.91 -6.70
N ASN A 92 4.45 10.87 -6.08
CA ASN A 92 4.69 11.27 -4.70
C ASN A 92 3.86 10.47 -3.67
N ASP A 93 2.97 9.60 -4.12
CA ASP A 93 2.23 8.72 -3.23
C ASP A 93 3.13 7.56 -2.79
N ILE A 94 2.91 7.06 -1.59
CA ILE A 94 3.68 5.96 -1.04
C ILE A 94 2.83 4.70 -1.12
N VAL A 95 3.39 3.66 -1.73
CA VAL A 95 2.81 2.31 -1.74
C VAL A 95 3.83 1.37 -1.12
N MET A 96 3.40 0.58 -0.14
CA MET A 96 4.27 -0.36 0.56
C MET A 96 3.57 -1.69 0.85
N ARG A 97 4.36 -2.74 0.99
CA ARG A 97 3.93 -4.02 1.53
C ARG A 97 4.34 -4.13 2.98
N LEU A 98 3.37 -4.43 3.84
CA LEU A 98 3.61 -4.56 5.28
C LEU A 98 4.12 -5.95 5.64
N GLY A 99 3.66 -6.97 4.92
CA GLY A 99 4.01 -8.37 5.07
C GLY A 99 2.85 -9.26 4.64
N GLY A 100 3.09 -10.53 4.35
CA GLY A 100 2.01 -11.43 3.93
C GLY A 100 1.21 -10.89 2.74
N ASP A 101 -0.09 -10.72 2.95
CA ASP A 101 -1.07 -10.19 2.00
C ASP A 101 -1.54 -8.76 2.31
N GLU A 102 -0.84 -8.07 3.23
CA GLU A 102 -1.16 -6.72 3.67
C GLU A 102 -0.33 -5.66 2.95
N PHE A 103 -1.02 -4.63 2.47
CA PHE A 103 -0.44 -3.46 1.80
C PHE A 103 -0.89 -2.17 2.48
N ALA A 104 -0.10 -1.13 2.33
CA ALA A 104 -0.51 0.20 2.73
C ALA A 104 -0.20 1.23 1.65
N MET A 105 -0.98 2.30 1.65
CA MET A 105 -0.79 3.46 0.76
C MET A 105 -0.91 4.74 1.58
N TYR A 106 -0.12 5.74 1.22
CA TYR A 106 -0.29 7.10 1.72
C TYR A 106 -0.32 8.08 0.54
N LEU A 107 -1.41 8.83 0.46
CA LEU A 107 -1.69 9.80 -0.59
C LEU A 107 -1.63 11.21 0.02
N PRO A 108 -0.45 11.86 0.00
CA PRO A 108 -0.30 13.20 0.56
C PRO A 108 -1.14 14.21 -0.22
N GLY A 109 -1.75 15.14 0.52
CA GLY A 109 -2.57 16.20 -0.07
C GLY A 109 -3.93 15.72 -0.59
N MET A 110 -4.41 14.55 -0.17
CA MET A 110 -5.80 14.14 -0.39
C MET A 110 -6.72 15.05 0.45
N PRO A 111 -7.57 15.88 -0.17
CA PRO A 111 -8.19 17.00 0.55
C PRO A 111 -9.42 16.59 1.35
N ASP A 112 -10.17 15.59 0.89
CA ASP A 112 -11.48 15.28 1.45
C ASP A 112 -11.94 13.83 1.13
N LYS A 113 -13.05 13.47 1.80
CA LYS A 113 -13.69 12.17 1.67
C LYS A 113 -14.19 11.88 0.25
N ALA A 114 -14.74 12.85 -0.45
CA ALA A 114 -15.30 12.64 -1.79
C ALA A 114 -14.22 12.24 -2.80
N GLN A 115 -13.03 12.84 -2.69
CA GLN A 115 -11.89 12.45 -3.52
C GLN A 115 -11.32 11.08 -3.11
N ALA A 116 -11.32 10.76 -1.81
CA ALA A 116 -10.95 9.42 -1.33
C ALA A 116 -11.88 8.34 -1.89
N GLU A 117 -13.20 8.53 -1.81
CA GLU A 117 -14.19 7.61 -2.38
C GLU A 117 -14.06 7.45 -3.90
N SER A 118 -13.78 8.53 -4.61
CA SER A 118 -13.50 8.50 -6.05
C SER A 118 -12.23 7.70 -6.36
N PHE A 119 -11.19 7.84 -5.54
CA PHE A 119 -9.97 7.04 -5.65
C PHE A 119 -10.26 5.56 -5.42
N PHE A 120 -11.01 5.18 -4.39
CA PHE A 120 -11.36 3.79 -4.11
C PHE A 120 -12.15 3.16 -5.25
N LYS A 121 -13.15 3.84 -5.79
CA LYS A 121 -13.93 3.36 -6.94
C LYS A 121 -13.03 3.06 -8.14
N ARG A 122 -12.10 3.94 -8.44
CA ARG A 122 -11.14 3.76 -9.54
C ARG A 122 -10.18 2.61 -9.26
N LEU A 123 -9.68 2.49 -8.03
CA LEU A 123 -8.79 1.42 -7.60
C LEU A 123 -9.46 0.07 -7.73
N PHE A 124 -10.67 -0.11 -7.19
CA PHE A 124 -11.41 -1.36 -7.26
C PHE A 124 -11.72 -1.76 -8.70
N THR A 125 -12.07 -0.79 -9.57
CA THR A 125 -12.24 -1.05 -11.01
C THR A 125 -10.97 -1.61 -11.66
N GLN A 126 -9.79 -1.25 -11.18
CA GLN A 126 -8.53 -1.81 -11.68
C GLN A 126 -8.22 -3.18 -11.07
N ILE A 127 -8.53 -3.39 -9.79
CA ILE A 127 -8.37 -4.69 -9.12
C ILE A 127 -9.28 -5.73 -9.78
N ASP A 128 -10.53 -5.38 -10.10
CA ASP A 128 -11.49 -6.26 -10.79
C ASP A 128 -11.02 -6.76 -12.16
N LYS A 129 -10.08 -6.04 -12.78
CA LYS A 129 -9.46 -6.42 -14.07
C LYS A 129 -8.27 -7.36 -13.92
N ILE A 130 -7.83 -7.64 -12.69
CA ILE A 130 -6.75 -8.61 -12.49
C ILE A 130 -7.27 -9.98 -12.93
N SER A 131 -6.56 -10.59 -13.86
CA SER A 131 -6.83 -11.94 -14.33
C SER A 131 -5.57 -12.79 -14.16
N ILE A 132 -5.78 -13.99 -13.64
CA ILE A 132 -4.75 -15.01 -13.45
C ILE A 132 -5.32 -16.29 -14.04
N SER A 133 -4.62 -16.85 -15.05
CA SER A 133 -5.10 -17.98 -15.84
C SER A 133 -5.44 -19.19 -14.98
N GLU A 134 -4.61 -19.45 -13.96
CA GLU A 134 -4.71 -20.59 -13.04
C GLU A 134 -5.95 -20.49 -12.13
N MET A 135 -6.48 -19.28 -11.90
CA MET A 135 -7.67 -19.04 -11.09
C MET A 135 -8.99 -19.17 -11.86
N GLN A 136 -8.95 -19.52 -13.16
CA GLN A 136 -10.13 -19.85 -13.98
C GLN A 136 -11.25 -18.81 -13.92
N GLY A 137 -10.89 -17.52 -13.76
CA GLY A 137 -11.85 -16.40 -13.68
C GLY A 137 -12.31 -16.05 -12.27
N GLU A 138 -11.82 -16.74 -11.22
CA GLU A 138 -12.06 -16.30 -9.83
C GLU A 138 -11.45 -14.92 -9.60
N LYS A 139 -12.21 -14.04 -8.94
CA LYS A 139 -11.83 -12.65 -8.71
C LYS A 139 -11.04 -12.51 -7.42
N ILE A 140 -10.08 -11.59 -7.46
CA ILE A 140 -9.38 -11.13 -6.27
C ILE A 140 -10.25 -10.06 -5.63
N ASN A 141 -10.54 -10.22 -4.34
CA ASN A 141 -11.22 -9.22 -3.54
C ASN A 141 -10.27 -8.66 -2.49
N VAL A 142 -10.48 -7.42 -2.12
CA VAL A 142 -9.70 -6.74 -1.11
C VAL A 142 -10.59 -5.98 -0.14
N SER A 143 -10.21 -5.96 1.12
CA SER A 143 -10.79 -5.12 2.14
C SER A 143 -9.85 -3.95 2.41
N LEU A 144 -10.37 -2.72 2.40
CA LEU A 144 -9.60 -1.50 2.59
C LEU A 144 -10.17 -0.70 3.76
N GLY A 145 -9.29 -0.31 4.68
CA GLY A 145 -9.58 0.67 5.71
C GLY A 145 -8.74 1.92 5.50
N ALA A 146 -9.30 3.08 5.79
CA ALA A 146 -8.60 4.34 5.55
C ALA A 146 -8.77 5.34 6.70
N SER A 147 -7.70 6.12 6.95
CA SER A 147 -7.70 7.28 7.83
C SER A 147 -7.40 8.53 7.01
N LEU A 148 -8.30 9.51 7.09
CA LEU A 148 -8.14 10.81 6.45
C LEU A 148 -7.58 11.81 7.48
N TYR A 149 -6.39 12.28 7.22
CA TYR A 149 -5.65 13.18 8.10
C TYR A 149 -5.63 14.60 7.55
N SER A 150 -5.92 15.59 8.40
CA SER A 150 -5.84 17.01 8.04
C SER A 150 -4.52 17.64 8.53
N ASP A 151 -4.08 18.71 7.88
CA ASP A 151 -2.86 19.46 8.25
C ASP A 151 -2.89 20.06 9.67
N LYS A 152 -4.08 20.13 10.28
CA LYS A 152 -4.30 20.70 11.62
C LYS A 152 -4.09 19.68 12.74
N ASP A 153 -4.15 18.40 12.43
CA ASP A 153 -4.07 17.35 13.41
C ASP A 153 -2.61 16.93 13.62
N ARG A 154 -2.31 16.42 14.79
CA ARG A 154 -1.03 15.75 15.04
C ARG A 154 -1.27 14.25 14.92
N ALA A 155 -0.93 13.69 13.78
CA ALA A 155 -0.96 12.25 13.60
C ALA A 155 0.45 11.69 13.60
N THR A 156 0.57 10.47 14.10
CA THR A 156 1.73 9.61 13.94
C THR A 156 1.38 8.48 12.97
N PHE A 157 2.39 7.78 12.48
CA PHE A 157 2.17 6.58 11.69
C PHE A 157 1.29 5.57 12.45
N ASP A 158 1.57 5.35 13.73
CA ASP A 158 0.81 4.42 14.58
C ASP A 158 -0.66 4.82 14.70
N THR A 159 -0.95 6.11 14.87
CA THR A 159 -2.35 6.60 14.93
C THR A 159 -3.08 6.30 13.62
N LEU A 160 -2.48 6.64 12.47
CA LEU A 160 -3.08 6.39 11.16
C LEU A 160 -3.27 4.90 10.90
N TYR A 161 -2.28 4.09 11.32
CA TYR A 161 -2.35 2.64 11.20
C TYR A 161 -3.51 2.07 11.99
N HIS A 162 -3.65 2.43 13.28
CA HIS A 162 -4.73 1.92 14.13
C HIS A 162 -6.12 2.33 13.62
N GLU A 163 -6.28 3.57 13.17
CA GLU A 163 -7.54 4.04 12.60
C GLU A 163 -7.91 3.29 11.33
N ALA A 164 -6.95 3.12 10.42
CA ALA A 164 -7.16 2.38 9.19
C ALA A 164 -7.41 0.88 9.44
N ASP A 165 -6.74 0.27 10.42
CA ASP A 165 -6.94 -1.13 10.81
C ASP A 165 -8.36 -1.36 11.35
N ALA A 166 -8.85 -0.48 12.25
CA ALA A 166 -10.22 -0.53 12.74
C ALA A 166 -11.25 -0.44 11.60
N ALA A 167 -11.01 0.45 10.63
CA ALA A 167 -11.86 0.60 9.45
C ALA A 167 -11.78 -0.64 8.53
N MET A 168 -10.59 -1.19 8.31
CA MET A 168 -10.40 -2.40 7.52
C MET A 168 -11.08 -3.62 8.14
N TYR A 169 -11.04 -3.76 9.45
CA TYR A 169 -11.76 -4.82 10.15
C TYR A 169 -13.27 -4.79 9.88
N GLU A 170 -13.89 -3.61 9.83
CA GLU A 170 -15.29 -3.47 9.46
C GLU A 170 -15.52 -3.74 7.96
N SER A 171 -14.58 -3.31 7.10
CA SER A 171 -14.61 -3.59 5.67
C SER A 171 -14.61 -5.09 5.37
N LYS A 172 -13.83 -5.89 6.10
CA LYS A 172 -13.76 -7.37 5.97
C LYS A 172 -15.10 -8.10 6.19
N LYS A 173 -16.09 -7.44 6.81
CA LYS A 173 -17.43 -8.01 7.00
C LYS A 173 -18.32 -7.89 5.77
N ILE A 174 -17.90 -7.11 4.79
CA ILE A 174 -18.66 -6.84 3.56
C ILE A 174 -18.02 -7.65 2.43
N VAL A 175 -18.86 -8.34 1.66
CA VAL A 175 -18.40 -9.20 0.56
C VAL A 175 -18.02 -8.35 -0.67
N GLY A 176 -16.90 -8.68 -1.29
CA GLY A 176 -16.38 -7.98 -2.47
C GLY A 176 -15.43 -6.86 -2.12
N ASN A 177 -14.93 -6.15 -3.14
CA ASN A 177 -14.05 -5.01 -2.93
C ASN A 177 -14.76 -3.90 -2.18
N HIS A 178 -14.29 -3.57 -0.99
CA HIS A 178 -14.93 -2.56 -0.15
C HIS A 178 -13.91 -1.70 0.58
N ALA A 179 -14.27 -0.44 0.84
CA ALA A 179 -13.47 0.51 1.60
C ALA A 179 -14.31 1.20 2.66
N ILE A 180 -13.75 1.38 3.84
CA ILE A 180 -14.33 2.17 4.93
C ILE A 180 -13.33 3.22 5.36
N ILE A 181 -13.78 4.46 5.53
CA ILE A 181 -12.99 5.53 6.15
C ILE A 181 -13.30 5.54 7.64
N TYR A 182 -12.27 5.66 8.48
CA TYR A 182 -12.39 5.60 9.94
C TYR A 182 -13.42 6.58 10.50
N SER A 183 -13.51 7.78 9.95
CA SER A 183 -14.51 8.78 10.35
C SER A 183 -15.97 8.36 10.13
N ASP A 184 -16.21 7.33 9.31
CA ASP A 184 -17.55 6.79 9.06
C ASP A 184 -17.97 5.73 10.08
N LEU A 185 -17.04 5.29 10.93
CA LEU A 185 -17.34 4.35 11.99
C LEU A 185 -18.15 5.04 13.09
N PRO A 186 -19.12 4.33 13.71
CA PRO A 186 -19.78 4.80 14.92
C PRO A 186 -18.76 5.11 16.02
N GLN A 187 -18.96 6.19 16.79
CA GLN A 187 -18.01 6.63 17.84
C GLN A 187 -17.58 5.50 18.79
N ALA A 188 -18.47 4.57 19.12
CA ALA A 188 -18.15 3.40 19.95
C ALA A 188 -17.11 2.45 19.34
N ARG A 189 -16.82 2.54 18.04
CA ARG A 189 -15.84 1.72 17.32
C ARG A 189 -14.57 2.50 16.95
N GLN A 190 -14.54 3.79 17.26
CA GLN A 190 -13.39 4.68 17.06
C GLN A 190 -12.45 4.70 18.28
N THR A 191 -12.79 3.99 19.37
CA THR A 191 -11.92 3.90 20.55
C THR A 191 -10.93 2.74 20.35
N PRO A 192 -9.62 2.97 20.44
CA PRO A 192 -8.63 1.87 20.40
C PRO A 192 -8.86 0.91 21.58
N LEU A 193 -8.71 -0.38 21.32
CA LEU A 193 -8.66 -1.44 22.34
C LEU A 193 -7.40 -1.31 23.19
#